data_bdb72ab3c80476a944e2351088a96fd5
#
_entry.id   bdb72ab3c80476a944e2351088a96fd5
#
_cell.length_a   1.000
_cell.length_b   1.000
_cell.length_c   1.000
_cell.angle_alpha   90.00
_cell.angle_beta   90.00
_cell.angle_gamma   90.00
#
_symmetry.space_group_name_H-M   'P 1'
#
loop_
_entity.id
_entity.type
_entity.pdbx_description
1 polymer ?
#
loop_
_entity_poly.entity_id
_entity_poly.type
_entity_poly.pdbx_seq_one_letter_code
_entity_poly.pdbx_strand_id
1 'polypeptide(L)'
;MSCRSLSKEELARVFSVVLTEQPDEVNLSVHDVVAMGRMPYTGFFGNLGKDDEAMVERALRLTGMSAFASRGISTLSDGERQKVMIARAIAQHTPVMLLDEPTAFLDYESKKTTMAMLHAIATDMDKLVVVSTHDIDIALRHADRFVTIGGDGLRDLAKADVERMTGAMG
;
A
#
# COMPACT_ATOMS: atom_id res chain seq x y z
N MET A 1 -15.80 18.17 2.28
CA MET A 1 -14.72 18.66 1.39
C MET A 1 -14.70 17.75 0.17
N SER A 2 -14.71 18.28 -1.05
CA SER A 2 -14.73 17.46 -2.26
C SER A 2 -13.30 17.27 -2.77
N CYS A 3 -12.89 16.04 -3.09
CA CYS A 3 -11.55 15.77 -3.68
C CYS A 3 -11.32 16.54 -4.99
N ARG A 4 -12.39 16.97 -5.68
CA ARG A 4 -12.31 17.73 -6.95
C ARG A 4 -11.75 19.15 -6.79
N SER A 5 -11.67 19.68 -5.57
CA SER A 5 -11.16 21.02 -5.28
C SER A 5 -9.72 21.06 -4.79
N LEU A 6 -9.07 19.89 -4.62
CA LEU A 6 -7.70 19.79 -4.14
C LEU A 6 -6.70 19.84 -5.29
N SER A 7 -5.56 20.51 -5.08
CA SER A 7 -4.41 20.43 -5.97
C SER A 7 -3.77 19.05 -5.93
N LYS A 8 -2.88 18.74 -6.89
CA LYS A 8 -2.15 17.47 -6.91
C LYS A 8 -1.28 17.30 -5.65
N GLU A 9 -0.66 18.37 -5.19
CA GLU A 9 0.16 18.38 -3.97
C GLU A 9 -0.66 18.13 -2.72
N GLU A 10 -1.85 18.74 -2.62
CA GLU A 10 -2.77 18.48 -1.52
C GLU A 10 -3.29 17.04 -1.54
N LEU A 11 -3.64 16.51 -2.71
CA LEU A 11 -4.03 15.10 -2.85
C LEU A 11 -2.91 14.14 -2.43
N ALA A 12 -1.67 14.43 -2.82
CA ALA A 12 -0.51 13.61 -2.45
C ALA A 12 -0.20 13.62 -0.94
N ARG A 13 -0.75 14.55 -0.17
CA ARG A 13 -0.67 14.58 1.30
C ARG A 13 -1.85 13.89 1.99
N VAL A 14 -2.90 13.58 1.25
CA VAL A 14 -4.10 12.89 1.77
C VAL A 14 -4.11 11.43 1.37
N PHE A 15 -3.67 11.11 0.15
CA PHE A 15 -3.72 9.76 -0.40
C PHE A 15 -2.34 9.28 -0.81
N SER A 16 -1.99 8.06 -0.44
CA SER A 16 -0.96 7.27 -1.10
C SER A 16 -1.60 6.14 -1.88
N VAL A 17 -1.00 5.77 -3.02
CA VAL A 17 -1.56 4.76 -3.92
C VAL A 17 -0.49 3.74 -4.28
N VAL A 18 -0.87 2.47 -4.22
CA VAL A 18 -0.09 1.33 -4.73
C VAL A 18 -0.91 0.68 -5.83
N LEU A 19 -0.38 0.67 -7.05
CA LEU A 19 -1.01 0.06 -8.22
C LEU A 19 -0.48 -1.34 -8.45
N THR A 20 -1.25 -2.16 -9.13
CA THR A 20 -0.85 -3.52 -9.55
C THR A 20 0.31 -3.46 -10.55
N GLU A 21 0.25 -2.52 -11.50
CA GLU A 21 1.35 -2.27 -12.43
C GLU A 21 2.47 -1.50 -11.73
N GLN A 22 3.68 -2.06 -11.80
CA GLN A 22 4.86 -1.45 -11.23
C GLN A 22 5.68 -0.84 -12.36
N PRO A 23 6.12 0.43 -12.25
CA PRO A 23 7.00 1.01 -13.24
C PRO A 23 8.32 0.25 -13.27
N ASP A 24 8.84 0.04 -14.48
CA ASP A 24 10.19 -0.48 -14.72
C ASP A 24 11.23 0.56 -14.28
N GLU A 25 11.49 0.63 -12.98
CA GLU A 25 12.47 1.55 -12.42
C GLU A 25 13.88 0.97 -12.56
N VAL A 26 14.50 1.29 -13.65
CA VAL A 26 15.86 0.85 -13.97
C VAL A 26 16.86 1.68 -13.15
N ASN A 27 17.74 1.00 -12.41
CA ASN A 27 18.89 1.57 -11.68
C ASN A 27 18.62 2.38 -10.40
N LEU A 28 17.47 2.21 -9.75
CA LEU A 28 17.22 2.77 -8.42
C LEU A 28 17.45 1.73 -7.32
N SER A 29 17.98 2.16 -6.18
CA SER A 29 18.00 1.32 -4.98
C SER A 29 16.62 1.24 -4.34
N VAL A 30 16.41 0.23 -3.51
CA VAL A 30 15.19 0.11 -2.68
C VAL A 30 14.98 1.37 -1.83
N HIS A 31 16.06 1.90 -1.24
CA HIS A 31 16.02 3.15 -0.48
C HIS A 31 15.53 4.32 -1.34
N ASP A 32 16.06 4.50 -2.55
CA ASP A 32 15.67 5.60 -3.43
C ASP A 32 14.19 5.53 -3.80
N VAL A 33 13.69 4.33 -4.11
CA VAL A 33 12.26 4.13 -4.43
C VAL A 33 11.38 4.48 -3.24
N VAL A 34 11.74 4.06 -2.03
CA VAL A 34 10.95 4.38 -0.82
C VAL A 34 11.03 5.88 -0.52
N ALA A 35 12.21 6.49 -0.72
CA ALA A 35 12.44 7.93 -0.55
C ALA A 35 11.58 8.80 -1.49
N MET A 36 11.23 8.31 -2.68
CA MET A 36 10.28 8.99 -3.58
C MET A 36 8.91 9.22 -2.92
N GLY A 37 8.53 8.42 -1.92
CA GLY A 37 7.32 8.66 -1.12
C GLY A 37 7.36 10.00 -0.37
N ARG A 38 8.54 10.57 -0.16
CA ARG A 38 8.72 11.87 0.52
C ARG A 38 8.60 13.08 -0.41
N MET A 39 8.54 12.88 -1.74
CA MET A 39 8.46 13.99 -2.71
C MET A 39 7.41 15.07 -2.41
N PRO A 40 6.20 14.76 -1.88
CA PRO A 40 5.23 15.79 -1.52
C PRO A 40 5.66 16.73 -0.39
N TYR A 41 6.74 16.39 0.32
CA TYR A 41 7.25 17.12 1.49
C TYR A 41 8.63 17.73 1.25
N THR A 42 9.38 17.24 0.25
CA THR A 42 10.67 17.79 -0.13
C THR A 42 10.46 19.06 -0.97
N GLY A 43 11.33 20.05 -0.78
CA GLY A 43 11.30 21.28 -1.58
C GLY A 43 11.70 21.06 -3.04
N PHE A 44 11.80 22.13 -3.80
CA PHE A 44 12.09 22.15 -5.23
C PHE A 44 13.33 21.32 -5.65
N PHE A 45 14.32 21.21 -4.77
CA PHE A 45 15.55 20.43 -5.00
C PHE A 45 15.45 18.95 -4.60
N GLY A 46 14.32 18.50 -4.05
CA GLY A 46 14.10 17.09 -3.69
C GLY A 46 15.02 16.55 -2.57
N ASN A 47 15.73 17.41 -1.85
CA ASN A 47 16.64 16.99 -0.78
C ASN A 47 15.85 16.47 0.43
N LEU A 48 16.18 15.25 0.86
CA LEU A 48 15.62 14.65 2.07
C LEU A 48 16.22 15.30 3.31
N GLY A 49 15.35 15.71 4.23
CA GLY A 49 15.73 16.11 5.57
C GLY A 49 15.89 14.90 6.51
N LYS A 50 16.37 15.14 7.74
CA LYS A 50 16.50 14.08 8.75
C LYS A 50 15.18 13.39 9.08
N ASP A 51 14.08 14.14 9.10
CA ASP A 51 12.75 13.60 9.36
C ASP A 51 12.27 12.73 8.20
N ASP A 52 12.60 13.10 6.95
CA ASP A 52 12.27 12.30 5.78
C ASP A 52 13.02 10.98 5.78
N GLU A 53 14.32 10.99 6.09
CA GLU A 53 15.14 9.78 6.24
C GLU A 53 14.58 8.86 7.33
N ALA A 54 14.20 9.41 8.48
CA ALA A 54 13.58 8.63 9.55
C ALA A 54 12.27 7.94 9.11
N MET A 55 11.48 8.61 8.25
CA MET A 55 10.25 8.03 7.70
C MET A 55 10.56 6.92 6.68
N VAL A 56 11.58 7.09 5.84
CA VAL A 56 12.05 6.06 4.90
C VAL A 56 12.51 4.81 5.66
N GLU A 57 13.38 4.99 6.65
CA GLU A 57 13.87 3.89 7.48
C GLU A 57 12.72 3.17 8.22
N ARG A 58 11.77 3.93 8.76
CA ARG A 58 10.58 3.36 9.42
C ARG A 58 9.77 2.51 8.44
N ALA A 59 9.52 3.01 7.23
CA ALA A 59 8.78 2.29 6.21
C ALA A 59 9.48 0.98 5.80
N LEU A 60 10.80 1.02 5.60
CA LEU A 60 11.62 -0.16 5.31
C LEU A 60 11.56 -1.20 6.43
N ARG A 61 11.60 -0.76 7.71
CA ARG A 61 11.45 -1.66 8.87
C ARG A 61 10.08 -2.33 8.90
N LEU A 62 9.00 -1.58 8.72
CA LEU A 62 7.62 -2.08 8.77
C LEU A 62 7.34 -3.13 7.68
N THR A 63 7.99 -3.02 6.53
CA THR A 63 7.83 -3.97 5.43
C THR A 63 8.88 -5.08 5.41
N GLY A 64 9.82 -5.08 6.36
CA GLY A 64 10.92 -6.05 6.42
C GLY A 64 11.97 -5.87 5.32
N MET A 65 12.04 -4.68 4.71
CA MET A 65 12.93 -4.40 3.58
C MET A 65 14.24 -3.70 3.95
N SER A 66 14.53 -3.48 5.25
CA SER A 66 15.73 -2.77 5.71
C SER A 66 17.04 -3.39 5.20
N ALA A 67 17.15 -4.72 5.21
CA ALA A 67 18.34 -5.42 4.71
C ALA A 67 18.56 -5.30 3.19
N PHE A 68 17.55 -4.86 2.47
CA PHE A 68 17.55 -4.71 1.01
C PHE A 68 17.74 -3.25 0.56
N ALA A 69 17.87 -2.30 1.50
CA ALA A 69 17.86 -0.86 1.20
C ALA A 69 18.83 -0.43 0.09
N SER A 70 20.03 -0.99 0.05
CA SER A 70 21.05 -0.69 -0.96
C SER A 70 20.96 -1.54 -2.23
N ARG A 71 20.06 -2.52 -2.30
CA ARG A 71 19.91 -3.36 -3.50
C ARG A 71 19.15 -2.62 -4.59
N GLY A 72 19.49 -2.91 -5.84
CA GLY A 72 18.73 -2.44 -7.00
C GLY A 72 17.34 -3.10 -7.04
N ILE A 73 16.29 -2.32 -7.26
CA ILE A 73 14.91 -2.81 -7.29
C ILE A 73 14.69 -3.90 -8.36
N SER A 74 15.43 -3.82 -9.47
CA SER A 74 15.37 -4.81 -10.56
C SER A 74 15.87 -6.21 -10.17
N THR A 75 16.61 -6.33 -9.04
CA THR A 75 17.13 -7.61 -8.54
C THR A 75 16.19 -8.31 -7.55
N LEU A 76 15.06 -7.69 -7.26
CA LEU A 76 14.08 -8.21 -6.30
C LEU A 76 13.08 -9.16 -6.97
N SER A 77 12.56 -10.11 -6.20
CA SER A 77 11.37 -10.88 -6.57
C SER A 77 10.13 -9.98 -6.60
N ASP A 78 9.06 -10.40 -7.27
CA ASP A 78 7.82 -9.64 -7.36
C ASP A 78 7.23 -9.35 -5.97
N GLY A 79 7.30 -10.31 -5.04
CA GLY A 79 6.85 -10.12 -3.66
C GLY A 79 7.70 -9.13 -2.86
N GLU A 80 9.02 -9.13 -3.06
CA GLU A 80 9.91 -8.13 -2.44
C GLU A 80 9.66 -6.76 -3.05
N ARG A 81 9.48 -6.67 -4.37
CA ARG A 81 9.16 -5.44 -5.07
C ARG A 81 7.83 -4.85 -4.60
N GLN A 82 6.81 -5.69 -4.42
CA GLN A 82 5.52 -5.27 -3.86
C GLN A 82 5.67 -4.68 -2.46
N LYS A 83 6.48 -5.28 -1.59
CA LYS A 83 6.79 -4.73 -0.26
C LYS A 83 7.48 -3.37 -0.34
N VAL A 84 8.35 -3.14 -1.33
CA VAL A 84 9.00 -1.84 -1.56
C VAL A 84 7.97 -0.78 -1.97
N MET A 85 7.01 -1.13 -2.84
CA MET A 85 5.95 -0.21 -3.24
C MET A 85 5.02 0.15 -2.07
N ILE A 86 4.72 -0.81 -1.20
CA ILE A 86 4.00 -0.56 0.05
C ILE A 86 4.84 0.33 0.98
N ALA A 87 6.15 0.07 1.12
CA ALA A 87 7.05 0.90 1.91
C ALA A 87 7.06 2.36 1.42
N ARG A 88 7.10 2.59 0.10
CA ARG A 88 7.00 3.93 -0.50
C ARG A 88 5.71 4.63 -0.08
N ALA A 89 4.57 3.93 -0.14
CA ALA A 89 3.29 4.48 0.27
C ALA A 89 3.22 4.76 1.78
N ILE A 90 3.87 3.95 2.63
CA ILE A 90 4.01 4.20 4.07
C ILE A 90 4.86 5.45 4.32
N ALA A 91 6.01 5.58 3.61
CA ALA A 91 6.92 6.71 3.75
C ALA A 91 6.24 8.04 3.36
N GLN A 92 5.29 8.03 2.44
CA GLN A 92 4.48 9.20 2.06
C GLN A 92 3.65 9.72 3.24
N HIS A 93 3.38 8.92 4.27
CA HIS A 93 2.76 9.30 5.53
C HIS A 93 1.40 10.01 5.37
N THR A 94 0.54 9.47 4.54
CA THR A 94 -0.82 9.96 4.31
C THR A 94 -1.82 9.31 5.27
N PRO A 95 -2.95 9.95 5.59
CA PRO A 95 -4.02 9.33 6.39
C PRO A 95 -4.75 8.20 5.65
N VAL A 96 -4.75 8.20 4.32
CA VAL A 96 -5.44 7.19 3.50
C VAL A 96 -4.43 6.51 2.58
N MET A 97 -4.45 5.18 2.54
CA MET A 97 -3.68 4.35 1.63
C MET A 97 -4.62 3.52 0.77
N LEU A 98 -4.50 3.65 -0.55
CA LEU A 98 -5.28 2.90 -1.52
C LEU A 98 -4.36 1.88 -2.21
N LEU A 99 -4.74 0.60 -2.19
CA LEU A 99 -3.94 -0.46 -2.82
C LEU A 99 -4.83 -1.22 -3.80
N ASP A 100 -4.35 -1.31 -5.02
CA ASP A 100 -5.01 -2.06 -6.07
C ASP A 100 -4.33 -3.42 -6.23
N GLU A 101 -5.07 -4.50 -5.86
CA GLU A 101 -4.61 -5.89 -5.93
C GLU A 101 -3.19 -6.11 -5.34
N PRO A 102 -2.90 -5.67 -4.09
CA PRO A 102 -1.54 -5.70 -3.54
C PRO A 102 -0.99 -7.12 -3.33
N THR A 103 -1.82 -8.13 -3.52
CA THR A 103 -1.47 -9.55 -3.41
C THR A 103 -1.41 -10.26 -4.75
N ALA A 104 -1.62 -9.55 -5.88
CA ALA A 104 -1.48 -10.14 -7.20
C ALA A 104 -0.09 -10.75 -7.39
N PHE A 105 -0.01 -11.88 -8.09
CA PHE A 105 1.23 -12.61 -8.40
C PHE A 105 2.01 -13.17 -7.19
N LEU A 106 1.48 -13.07 -5.97
CA LEU A 106 2.09 -13.66 -4.78
C LEU A 106 1.60 -15.08 -4.54
N ASP A 107 2.47 -15.92 -3.96
CA ASP A 107 2.05 -17.19 -3.40
C ASP A 107 1.14 -17.01 -2.17
N TYR A 108 0.43 -18.06 -1.78
CA TYR A 108 -0.58 -17.99 -0.73
C TYR A 108 -0.04 -17.48 0.62
N GLU A 109 1.16 -17.91 1.04
CA GLU A 109 1.75 -17.48 2.31
C GLU A 109 2.20 -16.01 2.25
N SER A 110 2.74 -15.59 1.13
CA SER A 110 3.09 -14.19 0.87
C SER A 110 1.85 -13.27 0.86
N LYS A 111 0.72 -13.73 0.28
CA LYS A 111 -0.56 -13.01 0.32
C LYS A 111 -1.04 -12.79 1.77
N LYS A 112 -1.05 -13.84 2.58
CA LYS A 112 -1.44 -13.76 4.01
C LYS A 112 -0.55 -12.78 4.78
N THR A 113 0.77 -12.90 4.60
CA THR A 113 1.74 -12.03 5.27
C THR A 113 1.54 -10.57 4.87
N THR A 114 1.30 -10.30 3.58
CA THR A 114 1.06 -8.94 3.07
C THR A 114 -0.23 -8.36 3.65
N MET A 115 -1.33 -9.11 3.67
CA MET A 115 -2.59 -8.63 4.24
C MET A 115 -2.51 -8.42 5.76
N ALA A 116 -1.83 -9.30 6.49
CA ALA A 116 -1.57 -9.11 7.92
C ALA A 116 -0.75 -7.85 8.19
N MET A 117 0.28 -7.58 7.39
CA MET A 117 1.09 -6.37 7.45
C MET A 117 0.23 -5.11 7.20
N LEU A 118 -0.64 -5.13 6.18
CA LEU A 118 -1.53 -4.00 5.87
C LEU A 118 -2.52 -3.72 7.00
N HIS A 119 -3.07 -4.77 7.62
CA HIS A 119 -3.95 -4.64 8.78
C HIS A 119 -3.18 -4.03 9.99
N ALA A 120 -1.97 -4.50 10.26
CA ALA A 120 -1.12 -3.92 11.31
C ALA A 120 -0.80 -2.43 11.04
N ILE A 121 -0.51 -2.06 9.80
CA ILE A 121 -0.28 -0.67 9.40
C ILE A 121 -1.52 0.19 9.65
N ALA A 122 -2.72 -0.31 9.31
CA ALA A 122 -3.98 0.38 9.55
C ALA A 122 -4.17 0.67 11.03
N THR A 123 -3.96 -0.34 11.87
CA THR A 123 -4.17 -0.27 13.34
C THR A 123 -3.11 0.55 14.04
N ASP A 124 -1.81 0.23 13.79
CA ASP A 124 -0.69 0.82 14.55
C ASP A 124 -0.39 2.27 14.14
N MET A 125 -0.78 2.66 12.94
CA MET A 125 -0.56 4.01 12.40
C MET A 125 -1.82 4.85 12.29
N ASP A 126 -2.96 4.35 12.77
CA ASP A 126 -4.28 5.01 12.69
C ASP A 126 -4.60 5.50 11.27
N LYS A 127 -4.52 4.59 10.29
CA LYS A 127 -4.71 4.87 8.87
C LYS A 127 -5.93 4.14 8.31
N LEU A 128 -6.60 4.80 7.38
CA LEU A 128 -7.56 4.12 6.51
C LEU A 128 -6.79 3.41 5.38
N VAL A 129 -6.75 2.09 5.42
CA VAL A 129 -6.19 1.25 4.36
C VAL A 129 -7.33 0.64 3.57
N VAL A 130 -7.42 0.96 2.28
CA VAL A 130 -8.42 0.44 1.36
C VAL A 130 -7.73 -0.45 0.34
N VAL A 131 -8.18 -1.69 0.23
CA VAL A 131 -7.60 -2.70 -0.66
C VAL A 131 -8.67 -3.19 -1.62
N SER A 132 -8.42 -3.12 -2.93
CA SER A 132 -9.16 -3.93 -3.91
C SER A 132 -8.52 -5.31 -3.96
N THR A 133 -9.33 -6.38 -3.92
CA THR A 133 -8.81 -7.75 -4.03
C THR A 133 -9.89 -8.73 -4.44
N HIS A 134 -9.47 -9.79 -5.12
CA HIS A 134 -10.28 -10.98 -5.37
C HIS A 134 -9.91 -12.15 -4.43
N ASP A 135 -8.90 -11.99 -3.58
CA ASP A 135 -8.48 -12.97 -2.56
C ASP A 135 -9.38 -12.89 -1.32
N ILE A 136 -10.67 -13.19 -1.50
CA ILE A 136 -11.72 -12.96 -0.49
C ILE A 136 -11.46 -13.73 0.81
N ASP A 137 -10.97 -14.98 0.72
CA ASP A 137 -10.67 -15.80 1.90
C ASP A 137 -9.64 -15.15 2.83
N ILE A 138 -8.65 -14.48 2.24
CA ILE A 138 -7.62 -13.78 2.98
C ILE A 138 -8.18 -12.47 3.53
N ALA A 139 -8.95 -11.74 2.72
CA ALA A 139 -9.60 -10.50 3.14
C ALA A 139 -10.53 -10.72 4.33
N LEU A 140 -11.31 -11.81 4.36
CA LEU A 140 -12.21 -12.17 5.46
C LEU A 140 -11.51 -12.32 6.83
N ARG A 141 -10.21 -12.58 6.82
CA ARG A 141 -9.39 -12.77 8.04
C ARG A 141 -8.76 -11.47 8.55
N HIS A 142 -8.61 -10.47 7.67
CA HIS A 142 -7.82 -9.28 7.97
C HIS A 142 -8.57 -7.96 7.83
N ALA A 143 -9.66 -7.91 7.06
CA ALA A 143 -10.40 -6.68 6.84
C ALA A 143 -11.48 -6.47 7.92
N ASP A 144 -11.62 -5.22 8.37
CA ASP A 144 -12.65 -4.80 9.33
C ASP A 144 -14.00 -4.51 8.65
N ARG A 145 -13.95 -4.03 7.40
CA ARG A 145 -15.13 -3.66 6.60
C ARG A 145 -14.98 -4.14 5.16
N PHE A 146 -16.13 -4.46 4.58
CA PHE A 146 -16.24 -4.86 3.18
C PHE A 146 -17.15 -3.88 2.45
N VAL A 147 -16.73 -3.48 1.25
CA VAL A 147 -17.53 -2.64 0.37
C VAL A 147 -17.55 -3.23 -1.03
N THR A 148 -18.65 -3.10 -1.72
CA THR A 148 -18.73 -3.41 -3.15
C THR A 148 -19.03 -2.17 -3.96
N ILE A 149 -18.58 -2.15 -5.21
CA ILE A 149 -18.86 -1.09 -6.17
C ILE A 149 -19.86 -1.64 -7.17
N GLY A 150 -21.05 -1.05 -7.22
CA GLY A 150 -22.09 -1.40 -8.18
C GLY A 150 -22.50 -0.18 -9.01
N GLY A 151 -23.49 -0.36 -9.88
CA GLY A 151 -24.03 0.74 -10.72
C GLY A 151 -24.53 1.94 -9.91
N ASP A 152 -24.94 1.74 -8.66
CA ASP A 152 -25.48 2.77 -7.77
C ASP A 152 -24.40 3.33 -6.80
N GLY A 153 -23.12 2.96 -6.98
CA GLY A 153 -21.99 3.41 -6.15
C GLY A 153 -21.50 2.37 -5.14
N LEU A 154 -20.90 2.88 -4.05
CA LEU A 154 -20.36 2.06 -2.97
C LEU A 154 -21.48 1.56 -2.04
N ARG A 155 -21.44 0.27 -1.69
CA ARG A 155 -22.35 -0.35 -0.71
C ARG A 155 -21.53 -1.13 0.31
N ASP A 156 -21.86 -0.94 1.59
CA ASP A 156 -21.34 -1.79 2.66
C ASP A 156 -21.87 -3.22 2.52
N LEU A 157 -21.01 -4.20 2.75
CA LEU A 157 -21.37 -5.62 2.84
C LEU A 157 -21.13 -6.11 4.26
N ALA A 158 -22.09 -6.84 4.82
CA ALA A 158 -21.83 -7.56 6.05
C ALA A 158 -20.85 -8.72 5.77
N LYS A 159 -19.96 -9.00 6.72
CA LYS A 159 -19.01 -10.12 6.61
C LYS A 159 -19.69 -11.45 6.28
N ALA A 160 -20.84 -11.73 6.91
CA ALA A 160 -21.64 -12.92 6.65
C ALA A 160 -22.19 -13.01 5.20
N ASP A 161 -22.39 -11.85 4.54
CA ASP A 161 -22.81 -11.85 3.14
C ASP A 161 -21.64 -12.20 2.22
N VAL A 162 -20.45 -11.68 2.54
CA VAL A 162 -19.21 -12.01 1.81
C VAL A 162 -18.90 -13.50 1.96
N GLU A 163 -18.99 -14.05 3.18
CA GLU A 163 -18.80 -15.49 3.44
C GLU A 163 -19.77 -16.36 2.64
N ARG A 164 -21.03 -15.95 2.53
CA ARG A 164 -22.03 -16.67 1.70
C ARG A 164 -21.70 -16.63 0.21
N MET A 165 -21.20 -15.51 -0.27
CA MET A 165 -20.79 -15.37 -1.70
C MET A 165 -19.63 -16.29 -2.05
N THR A 166 -18.67 -16.48 -1.14
CA THR A 166 -17.53 -17.39 -1.33
C THR A 166 -17.91 -18.86 -1.16
N GLY A 167 -18.75 -19.19 -0.19
CA GLY A 167 -19.24 -20.54 0.05
C GLY A 167 -20.16 -21.08 -1.06
N ALA A 168 -20.75 -20.22 -1.87
CA ALA A 168 -21.56 -20.61 -3.04
C ALA A 168 -20.71 -20.91 -4.30
N MET A 169 -19.41 -20.65 -4.28
CA MET A 169 -18.46 -20.88 -5.38
C MET A 169 -17.54 -22.11 -5.16
N GLY A 170 -17.77 -22.86 -4.07
CA GLY A 170 -17.02 -24.07 -3.68
C GLY A 170 -17.73 -25.38 -4.01
#